data_717b9755cc98159bf449a33e2d9800ab
#
_entry.id   717b9755cc98159bf449a33e2d9800ab
#
_cell.length_a   1.000
_cell.length_b   1.000
_cell.length_c   1.000
_cell.angle_alpha   90.00
_cell.angle_beta   90.00
_cell.angle_gamma   90.00
#
_symmetry.space_group_name_H-M   'P 1'
#
loop_
_entity.id
_entity.type
_entity.pdbx_description
1 polymer ?
#
loop_
_entity_poly.entity_id
_entity_poly.type
_entity_poly.pdbx_seq_one_letter_code
_entity_poly.pdbx_strand_id
1 'polypeptide(L)'
;MRDPIENVTRLQKQLNNLQLENQVLKNILDKAGLSYQNELASIRKKDTKEDFDPEQGKRIVYPKEITDRMAKLFFSFFWGRTDVYAKRNVNKNGEAAYYPQCDNFWSDNCHRKLNTHIDCKDCKYCSYTRLDLPTILMHLRGNSYAAKDVIGVYPLFSDGTCRFLVFDFDNHEKNAEKRDFANTDDTWIEEVEAMRDICTLNGIEPLVERSRSGKGAHIWIFFDKPISAAVVRKFGLALLDKGAEQVNLKSFNYYDRMLP
;
A
#
# COMPACT_ATOMS: atom_id res chain seq x y z
N MET A 1 -14.91 24.58 18.34
CA MET A 1 -14.49 23.24 17.83
C MET A 1 -13.26 22.84 18.60
N ARG A 2 -13.23 21.67 19.21
CA ARG A 2 -12.03 21.20 19.92
C ARG A 2 -10.97 20.80 18.88
N ASP A 3 -9.72 21.09 19.19
CA ASP A 3 -8.58 20.78 18.33
C ASP A 3 -8.54 19.26 18.02
N PRO A 4 -8.44 18.85 16.76
CA PRO A 4 -8.31 17.44 16.37
C PRO A 4 -7.15 16.73 17.08
N ILE A 5 -6.05 17.42 17.36
CA ILE A 5 -4.87 16.88 18.05
C ILE A 5 -5.20 16.58 19.53
N GLU A 6 -5.94 17.46 20.20
CA GLU A 6 -6.41 17.21 21.58
C GLU A 6 -7.34 15.98 21.67
N ASN A 7 -8.17 15.77 20.64
CA ASN A 7 -9.05 14.61 20.57
C ASN A 7 -8.25 13.29 20.39
N VAL A 8 -7.26 13.29 19.52
CA VAL A 8 -6.39 12.10 19.28
C VAL A 8 -5.63 11.76 20.56
N THR A 9 -4.99 12.74 21.20
CA THR A 9 -4.24 12.51 22.46
C THR A 9 -5.14 11.98 23.57
N ARG A 10 -6.37 12.48 23.68
CA ARG A 10 -7.35 11.99 24.66
C ARG A 10 -7.77 10.54 24.37
N LEU A 11 -8.05 10.22 23.10
CA LEU A 11 -8.43 8.86 22.69
C LEU A 11 -7.29 7.87 22.91
N GLN A 12 -6.04 8.27 22.63
CA GLN A 12 -4.86 7.46 22.88
C GLN A 12 -4.72 7.14 24.38
N LYS A 13 -4.92 8.16 25.24
CA LYS A 13 -4.89 7.96 26.70
C LYS A 13 -6.00 7.03 27.18
N GLN A 14 -7.20 7.14 26.62
CA GLN A 14 -8.31 6.25 26.93
C GLN A 14 -8.01 4.82 26.48
N LEU A 15 -7.46 4.62 25.29
CA LEU A 15 -7.06 3.33 24.77
C LEU A 15 -6.02 2.65 25.66
N ASN A 16 -4.98 3.39 26.04
CA ASN A 16 -3.93 2.87 26.94
C ASN A 16 -4.49 2.46 28.30
N ASN A 17 -5.43 3.23 28.86
CA ASN A 17 -6.08 2.87 30.12
C ASN A 17 -6.92 1.60 29.97
N LEU A 18 -7.72 1.49 28.90
CA LEU A 18 -8.52 0.29 28.63
C LEU A 18 -7.66 -0.95 28.41
N GLN A 19 -6.51 -0.80 27.74
CA GLN A 19 -5.55 -1.90 27.58
C GLN A 19 -4.99 -2.38 28.92
N LEU A 20 -4.62 -1.43 29.79
CA LEU A 20 -4.12 -1.75 31.15
C LEU A 20 -5.19 -2.45 31.99
N GLU A 21 -6.41 -1.91 32.02
CA GLU A 21 -7.56 -2.52 32.72
C GLU A 21 -7.82 -3.95 32.21
N ASN A 22 -7.82 -4.15 30.88
CA ASN A 22 -7.98 -5.45 30.27
C ASN A 22 -6.90 -6.45 30.72
N GLN A 23 -5.66 -5.98 30.83
CA GLN A 23 -4.54 -6.81 31.26
C GLN A 23 -4.68 -7.21 32.74
N VAL A 24 -5.09 -6.30 33.59
CA VAL A 24 -5.37 -6.55 34.99
C VAL A 24 -6.51 -7.57 35.16
N LEU A 25 -7.61 -7.39 34.41
CA LEU A 25 -8.75 -8.31 34.46
C LEU A 25 -8.38 -9.72 33.99
N LYS A 26 -7.61 -9.87 32.92
CA LYS A 26 -7.09 -11.15 32.45
C LYS A 26 -6.24 -11.84 33.53
N ASN A 27 -5.34 -11.10 34.16
CA ASN A 27 -4.49 -11.64 35.22
C ASN A 27 -5.30 -12.10 36.44
N ILE A 28 -6.41 -11.41 36.76
CA ILE A 28 -7.32 -11.81 37.83
C ILE A 28 -8.05 -13.11 37.48
N LEU A 29 -8.57 -13.20 36.23
CA LEU A 29 -9.27 -14.40 35.75
C LEU A 29 -8.33 -15.63 35.72
N ASP A 30 -7.10 -15.44 35.23
CA ASP A 30 -6.08 -16.49 35.20
C ASP A 30 -5.73 -16.97 36.59
N LYS A 31 -5.56 -16.06 37.55
CA LYS A 31 -5.32 -16.40 38.98
C LYS A 31 -6.51 -17.11 39.64
N ALA A 32 -7.72 -16.79 39.21
CA ALA A 32 -8.94 -17.43 39.68
C ALA A 32 -9.23 -18.79 39.00
N GLY A 33 -8.41 -19.19 38.01
CA GLY A 33 -8.60 -20.42 37.25
C GLY A 33 -9.83 -20.38 36.32
N LEU A 34 -10.32 -19.19 36.01
CA LEU A 34 -11.49 -19.00 35.15
C LEU A 34 -11.05 -18.85 33.66
N SER A 35 -11.51 -19.77 32.82
CA SER A 35 -11.25 -19.70 31.37
C SER A 35 -12.19 -18.70 30.76
N TYR A 36 -11.63 -17.70 30.04
CA TYR A 36 -12.37 -16.66 29.28
C TYR A 36 -12.05 -16.68 27.78
N GLN A 37 -11.13 -17.56 27.38
CA GLN A 37 -10.59 -17.56 26.01
C GLN A 37 -11.63 -17.97 24.97
N ASN A 38 -12.51 -18.92 25.32
CA ASN A 38 -13.59 -19.38 24.45
C ASN A 38 -14.66 -18.30 24.24
N GLU A 39 -14.99 -17.56 25.30
CA GLU A 39 -15.92 -16.43 25.23
C GLU A 39 -15.36 -15.29 24.39
N LEU A 40 -14.10 -14.93 24.60
CA LEU A 40 -13.41 -13.94 23.76
C LEU A 40 -13.35 -14.37 22.29
N ALA A 41 -13.06 -15.65 22.04
CA ALA A 41 -13.05 -16.19 20.68
C ALA A 41 -14.46 -16.14 20.03
N SER A 42 -15.50 -16.39 20.83
CA SER A 42 -16.90 -16.31 20.34
C SER A 42 -17.33 -14.88 20.03
N ILE A 43 -16.94 -13.91 20.86
CA ILE A 43 -17.20 -12.48 20.65
C ILE A 43 -16.44 -11.99 19.42
N ARG A 44 -15.16 -12.30 19.31
CA ARG A 44 -14.34 -11.94 18.14
C ARG A 44 -14.88 -12.54 16.84
N LYS A 45 -15.41 -13.78 16.89
CA LYS A 45 -16.08 -14.38 15.73
C LYS A 45 -17.40 -13.70 15.38
N LYS A 46 -18.11 -13.12 16.37
CA LYS A 46 -19.31 -12.32 16.15
C LYS A 46 -18.98 -10.97 15.51
N ASP A 47 -18.00 -10.25 16.08
CA ASP A 47 -17.54 -8.97 15.58
C ASP A 47 -16.98 -9.10 14.15
N THR A 48 -16.23 -10.17 13.86
CA THR A 48 -15.75 -10.43 12.49
C THR A 48 -16.85 -10.88 11.52
N LYS A 49 -18.00 -11.35 12.00
CA LYS A 49 -19.14 -11.71 11.14
C LYS A 49 -20.09 -10.53 10.85
N GLU A 50 -20.15 -9.54 11.74
CA GLU A 50 -20.97 -8.35 11.52
C GLU A 50 -20.25 -7.28 10.68
N ASP A 51 -18.90 -7.20 10.75
CA ASP A 51 -18.12 -6.19 10.03
C ASP A 51 -17.47 -6.68 8.72
N PHE A 52 -17.46 -7.98 8.45
CA PHE A 52 -16.83 -8.51 7.25
C PHE A 52 -17.74 -9.49 6.50
N ASP A 53 -18.61 -8.96 5.66
CA ASP A 53 -19.22 -9.71 4.57
C ASP A 53 -18.22 -9.73 3.39
N PRO A 54 -17.68 -10.90 3.01
CA PRO A 54 -16.77 -11.00 1.87
C PRO A 54 -17.38 -10.51 0.55
N GLU A 55 -18.72 -10.50 0.45
CA GLU A 55 -19.42 -9.90 -0.70
C GLU A 55 -19.60 -8.38 -0.56
N GLN A 56 -19.71 -7.86 0.66
CA GLN A 56 -19.72 -6.42 0.92
C GLN A 56 -18.31 -5.82 0.85
N GLY A 57 -17.25 -6.56 1.17
CA GLY A 57 -15.85 -6.15 0.96
C GLY A 57 -15.50 -5.85 -0.50
N LYS A 58 -16.31 -6.30 -1.46
CA LYS A 58 -16.25 -5.90 -2.88
C LYS A 58 -16.93 -4.54 -3.16
N ARG A 59 -17.61 -3.96 -2.18
CA ARG A 59 -18.33 -2.67 -2.28
C ARG A 59 -17.58 -1.50 -1.66
N ILE A 60 -16.27 -1.57 -1.58
CA ILE A 60 -15.49 -0.46 -1.07
C ILE A 60 -15.43 0.64 -2.12
N VAL A 61 -16.04 1.75 -1.81
CA VAL A 61 -16.13 3.03 -2.53
C VAL A 61 -17.13 3.01 -3.68
N TYR A 62 -18.25 3.67 -3.48
CA TYR A 62 -19.19 3.99 -4.55
C TYR A 62 -18.54 4.95 -5.55
N PRO A 63 -18.30 4.54 -6.80
CA PRO A 63 -17.61 5.37 -7.78
C PRO A 63 -18.26 6.74 -8.03
N LYS A 64 -19.55 6.86 -7.73
CA LYS A 64 -20.31 8.10 -7.86
C LYS A 64 -20.02 9.14 -6.79
N GLU A 65 -19.42 8.73 -5.66
CA GLU A 65 -19.15 9.60 -4.51
C GLU A 65 -17.75 10.23 -4.56
N ILE A 66 -16.89 9.78 -5.48
CA ILE A 66 -15.54 10.33 -5.61
C ILE A 66 -15.61 11.70 -6.29
N THR A 67 -15.32 12.72 -5.49
CA THR A 67 -15.29 14.12 -5.92
C THR A 67 -13.91 14.55 -6.38
N ASP A 68 -13.85 15.65 -7.15
CA ASP A 68 -12.58 16.30 -7.54
C ASP A 68 -11.70 16.64 -6.34
N ARG A 69 -12.32 17.05 -5.22
CA ARG A 69 -11.62 17.37 -3.97
C ARG A 69 -10.91 16.12 -3.41
N MET A 70 -11.60 14.99 -3.40
CA MET A 70 -11.02 13.72 -2.93
C MET A 70 -9.87 13.27 -3.84
N ALA A 71 -10.04 13.38 -5.15
CA ALA A 71 -9.01 13.03 -6.12
C ALA A 71 -7.76 13.92 -5.99
N LYS A 72 -7.94 15.22 -5.79
CA LYS A 72 -6.83 16.17 -5.54
C LYS A 72 -6.13 15.87 -4.23
N LEU A 73 -6.87 15.55 -3.15
CA LEU A 73 -6.30 15.18 -1.87
C LEU A 73 -5.51 13.87 -2.00
N PHE A 74 -6.08 12.84 -2.60
CA PHE A 74 -5.39 11.59 -2.87
C PHE A 74 -4.08 11.83 -3.62
N PHE A 75 -4.13 12.57 -4.71
CA PHE A 75 -2.95 12.83 -5.52
C PHE A 75 -1.90 13.68 -4.79
N SER A 76 -2.28 14.49 -3.81
CA SER A 76 -1.32 15.27 -3.02
C SER A 76 -0.39 14.40 -2.18
N PHE A 77 -0.82 13.21 -1.76
CA PHE A 77 0.02 12.22 -1.10
C PHE A 77 0.91 11.46 -2.09
N PHE A 78 0.31 10.95 -3.16
CA PHE A 78 1.00 10.14 -4.18
C PHE A 78 1.60 10.99 -5.30
N TRP A 79 2.08 12.18 -4.97
CA TRP A 79 2.61 13.10 -5.95
C TRP A 79 3.95 12.61 -6.52
N GLY A 80 3.91 12.15 -7.75
CA GLY A 80 5.06 11.85 -8.59
C GLY A 80 5.11 12.77 -9.82
N ARG A 81 5.79 12.32 -10.89
CA ARG A 81 5.82 13.02 -12.17
C ARG A 81 4.41 13.19 -12.74
N THR A 82 4.13 14.37 -13.28
CA THR A 82 2.87 14.69 -13.96
C THR A 82 3.03 14.75 -15.46
N ASP A 83 4.25 14.78 -15.96
CA ASP A 83 4.58 14.83 -17.40
C ASP A 83 4.48 13.45 -18.07
N VAL A 84 4.39 12.39 -17.28
CA VAL A 84 4.21 11.00 -17.72
C VAL A 84 3.53 10.18 -16.63
N TYR A 85 2.70 9.24 -17.02
CA TYR A 85 2.17 8.20 -16.15
C TYR A 85 2.12 6.85 -16.87
N ALA A 86 2.10 5.77 -16.14
CA ALA A 86 1.89 4.44 -16.70
C ALA A 86 0.42 4.02 -16.56
N LYS A 87 -0.07 3.23 -17.50
CA LYS A 87 -1.41 2.64 -17.45
C LYS A 87 -1.30 1.12 -17.49
N ARG A 88 -2.11 0.47 -16.66
CA ARG A 88 -2.19 -0.98 -16.61
C ARG A 88 -2.82 -1.51 -17.90
N ASN A 89 -2.20 -2.51 -18.47
CA ASN A 89 -2.76 -3.28 -19.57
C ASN A 89 -2.67 -4.78 -19.22
N VAL A 90 -3.59 -5.56 -19.75
CA VAL A 90 -3.62 -7.02 -19.58
C VAL A 90 -3.55 -7.62 -20.97
N ASN A 91 -2.57 -8.49 -21.19
CA ASN A 91 -2.41 -9.18 -22.45
C ASN A 91 -3.45 -10.31 -22.60
N LYS A 92 -3.42 -11.02 -23.76
CA LYS A 92 -4.35 -12.11 -24.04
C LYS A 92 -4.21 -13.30 -23.08
N ASN A 93 -3.04 -13.45 -22.47
CA ASN A 93 -2.74 -14.52 -21.50
C ASN A 93 -3.15 -14.17 -20.06
N GLY A 94 -3.74 -12.96 -19.83
CA GLY A 94 -4.11 -12.51 -18.50
C GLY A 94 -2.97 -11.84 -17.73
N GLU A 95 -1.77 -11.71 -18.30
CA GLU A 95 -0.64 -11.08 -17.66
C GLU A 95 -0.77 -9.55 -17.69
N ALA A 96 -0.59 -8.93 -16.52
CA ALA A 96 -0.68 -7.48 -16.35
C ALA A 96 0.69 -6.82 -16.46
N ALA A 97 0.75 -5.71 -17.21
CA ALA A 97 1.93 -4.87 -17.27
C ALA A 97 1.54 -3.39 -17.31
N TYR A 98 2.46 -2.53 -16.86
CA TYR A 98 2.28 -1.09 -16.84
C TYR A 98 3.13 -0.46 -17.92
N TYR A 99 2.52 0.42 -18.70
CA TYR A 99 3.19 1.06 -19.82
C TYR A 99 3.03 2.57 -19.78
N PRO A 100 4.10 3.34 -20.04
CA PRO A 100 4.00 4.79 -20.17
C PRO A 100 3.02 5.15 -21.27
N GLN A 101 2.16 6.12 -20.99
CA GLN A 101 1.21 6.62 -21.98
C GLN A 101 1.89 7.61 -22.91
N CYS A 102 1.54 7.54 -24.18
CA CYS A 102 2.09 8.36 -25.24
C CYS A 102 0.98 8.75 -26.23
N ASP A 103 0.89 10.03 -26.55
CA ASP A 103 -0.12 10.57 -27.47
C ASP A 103 0.04 10.01 -28.90
N ASN A 104 1.28 9.67 -29.25
CA ASN A 104 1.61 9.08 -30.56
C ASN A 104 1.55 7.55 -30.61
N PHE A 105 0.99 6.88 -29.61
CA PHE A 105 0.93 5.42 -29.57
C PHE A 105 0.22 4.83 -30.81
N TRP A 106 -0.80 5.50 -31.32
CA TRP A 106 -1.59 5.04 -32.46
C TRP A 106 -1.03 5.48 -33.83
N SER A 107 0.03 6.29 -33.86
CA SER A 107 0.68 6.68 -35.09
C SER A 107 1.44 5.54 -35.75
N ASP A 108 1.64 5.64 -37.09
CA ASP A 108 2.41 4.64 -37.83
C ASP A 108 3.90 4.65 -37.48
N ASN A 109 4.37 5.70 -36.82
CA ASN A 109 5.76 5.84 -36.36
C ASN A 109 5.99 5.29 -34.94
N CYS A 110 4.99 4.68 -34.29
CA CYS A 110 5.13 4.16 -32.95
C CYS A 110 5.99 2.89 -32.95
N HIS A 111 7.22 2.98 -32.47
CA HIS A 111 8.16 1.88 -32.40
C HIS A 111 7.65 0.68 -31.60
N ARG A 112 6.92 0.94 -30.51
CA ARG A 112 6.31 -0.09 -29.71
C ARG A 112 5.22 -0.87 -30.44
N LYS A 113 4.41 -0.17 -31.28
CA LYS A 113 3.39 -0.78 -32.13
C LYS A 113 4.02 -1.58 -33.28
N LEU A 114 5.14 -1.12 -33.78
CA LEU A 114 5.90 -1.78 -34.85
C LEU A 114 6.78 -2.93 -34.33
N ASN A 115 6.71 -3.21 -33.04
CA ASN A 115 7.50 -4.27 -32.38
C ASN A 115 9.02 -4.14 -32.60
N THR A 116 9.51 -2.91 -32.67
CA THR A 116 10.95 -2.64 -32.71
C THR A 116 11.52 -2.64 -31.29
N HIS A 117 12.80 -2.92 -31.14
CA HIS A 117 13.48 -2.96 -29.82
C HIS A 117 13.86 -1.57 -29.28
N ILE A 118 13.19 -0.50 -29.74
CA ILE A 118 13.43 0.86 -29.29
C ILE A 118 12.50 1.18 -28.13
N ASP A 119 13.08 1.49 -26.97
CA ASP A 119 12.35 1.95 -25.79
C ASP A 119 11.68 3.32 -26.04
N CYS A 120 10.55 3.56 -25.38
CA CYS A 120 9.83 4.84 -25.49
C CYS A 120 10.72 6.04 -25.08
N LYS A 121 11.65 5.87 -24.14
CA LYS A 121 12.59 6.91 -23.72
C LYS A 121 13.57 7.35 -24.83
N ASP A 122 13.88 6.43 -25.76
CA ASP A 122 14.82 6.63 -26.86
C ASP A 122 14.09 6.90 -28.20
N CYS A 123 12.75 6.93 -28.18
CA CYS A 123 11.91 7.13 -29.34
C CYS A 123 11.78 8.63 -29.68
N LYS A 124 12.27 9.04 -30.85
CA LYS A 124 12.17 10.44 -31.32
C LYS A 124 10.74 10.94 -31.54
N TYR A 125 9.78 10.05 -31.65
CA TYR A 125 8.36 10.38 -31.81
C TYR A 125 7.58 10.28 -30.50
N CYS A 126 8.26 10.02 -29.37
CA CYS A 126 7.59 9.91 -28.09
C CYS A 126 7.08 11.28 -27.62
N SER A 127 5.78 11.32 -27.32
CA SER A 127 5.12 12.44 -26.67
C SER A 127 4.35 11.88 -25.48
N TYR A 128 4.95 11.94 -24.30
CA TYR A 128 4.30 11.39 -23.12
C TYR A 128 3.02 12.14 -22.78
N THR A 129 1.97 11.39 -22.53
CA THR A 129 0.68 11.94 -22.09
C THR A 129 0.81 12.39 -20.64
N ARG A 130 0.38 13.62 -20.36
CA ARG A 130 0.40 14.19 -19.02
C ARG A 130 -0.68 13.56 -18.14
N LEU A 131 -0.35 13.38 -16.86
CA LEU A 131 -1.32 12.96 -15.84
C LEU A 131 -2.22 14.17 -15.51
N ASP A 132 -3.52 13.97 -15.61
CA ASP A 132 -4.54 14.97 -15.34
C ASP A 132 -5.57 14.48 -14.29
N LEU A 133 -6.39 15.40 -13.81
CA LEU A 133 -7.42 15.09 -12.81
C LEU A 133 -8.47 14.08 -13.31
N PRO A 134 -8.97 14.15 -14.57
CA PRO A 134 -9.86 13.11 -15.11
C PRO A 134 -9.26 11.70 -15.06
N THR A 135 -7.98 11.55 -15.36
CA THR A 135 -7.27 10.26 -15.29
C THR A 135 -7.20 9.74 -13.85
N ILE A 136 -6.93 10.61 -12.87
CA ILE A 136 -6.92 10.25 -11.45
C ILE A 136 -8.33 9.84 -10.99
N LEU A 137 -9.36 10.59 -11.38
CA LEU A 137 -10.76 10.25 -11.08
C LEU A 137 -11.15 8.89 -11.67
N MET A 138 -10.74 8.61 -12.92
CA MET A 138 -10.97 7.33 -13.56
C MET A 138 -10.32 6.18 -12.78
N HIS A 139 -9.07 6.37 -12.34
CA HIS A 139 -8.36 5.41 -11.51
C HIS A 139 -9.10 5.13 -10.19
N LEU A 140 -9.50 6.17 -9.47
CA LEU A 140 -10.18 6.05 -8.18
C LEU A 140 -11.58 5.44 -8.30
N ARG A 141 -12.27 5.66 -9.41
CA ARG A 141 -13.59 5.08 -9.66
C ARG A 141 -13.57 3.58 -9.97
N GLY A 142 -12.48 3.09 -10.55
CA GLY A 142 -12.25 1.66 -10.72
C GLY A 142 -13.31 0.92 -11.56
N ASN A 143 -13.89 1.56 -12.57
CA ASN A 143 -15.03 1.03 -13.33
C ASN A 143 -14.65 0.15 -14.53
N SER A 144 -13.36 0.07 -14.85
CA SER A 144 -12.92 -0.56 -16.08
C SER A 144 -12.80 -2.07 -15.92
N TYR A 145 -13.24 -2.82 -16.93
CA TYR A 145 -13.01 -4.26 -17.01
C TYR A 145 -11.50 -4.57 -16.95
N ALA A 146 -11.15 -5.62 -16.21
CA ALA A 146 -9.76 -6.05 -15.98
C ALA A 146 -8.86 -4.97 -15.38
N ALA A 147 -9.44 -3.99 -14.66
CA ALA A 147 -8.73 -2.87 -14.02
C ALA A 147 -7.78 -2.10 -14.97
N LYS A 148 -8.23 -1.85 -16.21
CA LYS A 148 -7.48 -1.08 -17.22
C LYS A 148 -7.41 0.41 -16.92
N ASP A 149 -8.18 0.90 -15.97
CA ASP A 149 -8.17 2.27 -15.43
C ASP A 149 -7.13 2.46 -14.32
N VAL A 150 -6.50 1.40 -13.85
CA VAL A 150 -5.40 1.50 -12.88
C VAL A 150 -4.19 2.16 -13.53
N ILE A 151 -3.68 3.20 -12.87
CA ILE A 151 -2.49 3.93 -13.28
C ILE A 151 -1.34 3.70 -12.31
N GLY A 152 -0.12 3.95 -12.78
CA GLY A 152 1.09 4.04 -11.97
C GLY A 152 1.72 5.40 -12.14
N VAL A 153 2.14 6.00 -11.04
CA VAL A 153 2.93 7.24 -11.05
C VAL A 153 4.42 6.91 -11.00
N TYR A 154 5.23 7.76 -11.59
CA TYR A 154 6.68 7.69 -11.46
C TYR A 154 7.10 8.55 -10.26
N PRO A 155 7.56 7.94 -9.16
CA PRO A 155 7.85 8.67 -7.92
C PRO A 155 9.09 9.54 -8.02
N LEU A 156 10.04 9.20 -8.89
CA LEU A 156 11.30 9.92 -9.06
C LEU A 156 11.12 11.08 -10.03
N PHE A 157 11.30 12.32 -9.54
CA PHE A 157 11.31 13.52 -10.36
C PHE A 157 12.58 13.63 -11.20
N SER A 158 12.55 14.46 -12.23
CA SER A 158 13.69 14.67 -13.16
C SER A 158 14.93 15.27 -12.48
N ASP A 159 14.75 15.95 -11.33
CA ASP A 159 15.83 16.51 -10.51
C ASP A 159 16.40 15.50 -9.49
N GLY A 160 15.97 14.24 -9.52
CA GLY A 160 16.42 13.20 -8.62
C GLY A 160 15.78 13.25 -7.21
N THR A 161 14.70 14.00 -7.04
CA THR A 161 13.94 14.06 -5.78
C THR A 161 12.68 13.18 -5.82
N CYS A 162 12.09 12.93 -4.66
CA CYS A 162 10.81 12.24 -4.49
C CYS A 162 10.03 12.82 -3.32
N ARG A 163 8.73 12.51 -3.22
CA ARG A 163 7.85 12.96 -2.13
C ARG A 163 7.30 11.85 -1.26
N PHE A 164 7.59 10.62 -1.58
CA PHE A 164 7.22 9.47 -0.75
C PHE A 164 8.23 8.35 -0.94
N LEU A 165 8.24 7.45 0.02
CA LEU A 165 8.93 6.17 0.03
C LEU A 165 7.87 5.09 0.22
N VAL A 166 7.96 4.00 -0.51
CA VAL A 166 7.11 2.82 -0.30
C VAL A 166 7.95 1.57 -0.24
N PHE A 167 7.64 0.72 0.75
CA PHE A 167 8.15 -0.64 0.84
C PHE A 167 7.06 -1.59 0.40
N ASP A 168 7.41 -2.52 -0.44
CA ASP A 168 6.55 -3.58 -0.96
C ASP A 168 6.92 -4.89 -0.27
N PHE A 169 5.98 -5.45 0.46
CA PHE A 169 6.07 -6.76 1.10
C PHE A 169 5.09 -7.69 0.39
N ASP A 170 5.57 -8.76 -0.20
CA ASP A 170 4.72 -9.71 -0.92
C ASP A 170 5.10 -11.16 -0.60
N ASN A 171 4.09 -11.96 -0.31
CA ASN A 171 4.25 -13.40 -0.13
C ASN A 171 4.13 -14.09 -1.49
N HIS A 172 5.27 -14.26 -2.15
CA HIS A 172 5.40 -14.97 -3.42
C HIS A 172 5.43 -16.49 -3.22
N GLU A 173 4.44 -17.09 -2.57
CA GLU A 173 4.37 -18.55 -2.53
C GLU A 173 4.43 -19.16 -3.93
N LYS A 174 5.60 -19.69 -4.30
CA LYS A 174 5.86 -20.32 -5.60
C LYS A 174 5.09 -21.64 -5.82
N ASN A 175 4.35 -22.14 -4.83
CA ASN A 175 3.63 -23.42 -4.87
C ASN A 175 2.13 -23.23 -4.57
N ALA A 176 1.43 -22.48 -5.43
CA ALA A 176 -0.03 -22.32 -5.35
C ALA A 176 -0.84 -23.62 -5.54
N GLU A 177 -0.19 -24.74 -5.89
CA GLU A 177 -0.86 -26.03 -6.21
C GLU A 177 -1.14 -26.89 -4.98
N LYS A 178 -0.61 -26.56 -3.78
CA LYS A 178 -0.89 -27.28 -2.52
C LYS A 178 -1.46 -26.34 -1.48
N ARG A 179 -2.59 -25.72 -1.78
CA ARG A 179 -3.30 -24.90 -0.79
C ARG A 179 -4.08 -25.80 0.16
N ASP A 180 -3.50 -26.08 1.29
CA ASP A 180 -4.26 -26.43 2.47
C ASP A 180 -4.81 -25.12 3.04
N PHE A 181 -6.13 -24.87 2.90
CA PHE A 181 -6.80 -23.67 3.37
C PHE A 181 -6.73 -23.46 4.91
N ALA A 182 -6.17 -24.42 5.62
CA ALA A 182 -5.97 -24.38 7.06
C ALA A 182 -4.63 -23.75 7.49
N ASN A 183 -3.68 -23.55 6.57
CA ASN A 183 -2.35 -23.02 6.89
C ASN A 183 -2.11 -21.76 6.04
N THR A 184 -2.74 -20.65 6.41
CA THR A 184 -2.34 -19.32 5.93
C THR A 184 -1.03 -18.97 6.59
N ASP A 185 0.07 -18.99 5.86
CA ASP A 185 1.35 -18.43 6.34
C ASP A 185 1.21 -16.90 6.39
N ASP A 186 0.76 -16.39 7.53
CA ASP A 186 0.58 -14.97 7.83
C ASP A 186 1.85 -14.34 8.42
N THR A 187 2.99 -15.02 8.38
CA THR A 187 4.27 -14.52 8.94
C THR A 187 4.77 -13.25 8.27
N TRP A 188 4.34 -12.96 7.04
CA TRP A 188 4.59 -11.68 6.39
C TRP A 188 3.98 -10.49 7.16
N ILE A 189 2.90 -10.71 7.93
CA ILE A 189 2.25 -9.68 8.77
C ILE A 189 3.20 -9.25 9.89
N GLU A 190 3.92 -10.20 10.50
CA GLU A 190 4.89 -9.91 11.56
C GLU A 190 6.01 -9.00 11.08
N GLU A 191 6.49 -9.23 9.85
CA GLU A 191 7.51 -8.36 9.23
C GLU A 191 6.97 -6.95 8.92
N VAL A 192 5.73 -6.86 8.42
CA VAL A 192 5.06 -5.57 8.18
C VAL A 192 4.83 -4.81 9.50
N GLU A 193 4.43 -5.52 10.57
CA GLU A 193 4.24 -4.92 11.88
C GLU A 193 5.58 -4.44 12.46
N ALA A 194 6.64 -5.23 12.37
CA ALA A 194 7.97 -4.81 12.81
C ALA A 194 8.46 -3.55 12.07
N MET A 195 8.22 -3.49 10.77
CA MET A 195 8.56 -2.30 9.97
C MET A 195 7.71 -1.08 10.35
N ARG A 196 6.44 -1.26 10.64
CA ARG A 196 5.56 -0.19 11.14
C ARG A 196 6.03 0.29 12.52
N ASP A 197 6.36 -0.64 13.40
CA ASP A 197 6.76 -0.33 14.77
C ASP A 197 8.10 0.43 14.80
N ILE A 198 9.08 0.03 13.98
CA ILE A 198 10.34 0.78 13.89
C ILE A 198 10.12 2.20 13.35
N CYS A 199 9.21 2.40 12.40
CA CYS A 199 8.82 3.73 11.94
C CYS A 199 8.25 4.55 13.11
N THR A 200 7.28 3.99 13.83
CA THR A 200 6.60 4.66 14.96
C THR A 200 7.57 5.01 16.09
N LEU A 201 8.49 4.10 16.43
CA LEU A 201 9.52 4.33 17.44
C LEU A 201 10.47 5.49 17.06
N ASN A 202 10.64 5.76 15.77
CA ASN A 202 11.42 6.89 15.28
C ASN A 202 10.56 8.14 14.97
N GLY A 203 9.32 8.21 15.45
CA GLY A 203 8.43 9.36 15.27
C GLY A 203 7.86 9.51 13.86
N ILE A 204 7.84 8.42 13.08
CA ILE A 204 7.30 8.39 11.73
C ILE A 204 5.94 7.67 11.77
N GLU A 205 4.93 8.29 11.19
CA GLU A 205 3.60 7.67 11.02
C GLU A 205 3.50 7.09 9.60
N PRO A 206 3.76 5.77 9.40
CA PRO A 206 3.61 5.15 8.10
C PRO A 206 2.13 4.83 7.84
N LEU A 207 1.72 4.90 6.59
CA LEU A 207 0.45 4.36 6.15
C LEU A 207 0.69 2.92 5.65
N VAL A 208 -0.04 1.97 6.21
CA VAL A 208 0.03 0.57 5.79
C VAL A 208 -1.21 0.23 4.97
N GLU A 209 -0.98 -0.21 3.75
CA GLU A 209 -2.01 -0.65 2.80
C GLU A 209 -1.86 -2.15 2.56
N ARG A 210 -2.94 -2.90 2.71
CA ARG A 210 -2.94 -4.31 2.31
C ARG A 210 -2.95 -4.44 0.80
N SER A 211 -2.08 -5.29 0.25
CA SER A 211 -2.02 -5.51 -1.20
C SER A 211 -3.33 -6.10 -1.74
N ARG A 212 -3.59 -5.89 -3.02
CA ARG A 212 -4.81 -6.39 -3.69
C ARG A 212 -4.94 -7.92 -3.63
N SER A 213 -3.84 -8.65 -3.60
CA SER A 213 -3.84 -10.11 -3.45
C SER A 213 -4.27 -10.55 -2.06
N GLY A 214 -4.22 -9.64 -1.07
CA GLY A 214 -4.42 -9.93 0.34
C GLY A 214 -3.26 -10.66 1.01
N LYS A 215 -2.14 -10.89 0.29
CA LYS A 215 -0.99 -11.68 0.73
C LYS A 215 0.28 -10.84 0.90
N GLY A 216 0.15 -9.56 1.06
CA GLY A 216 1.24 -8.63 1.25
C GLY A 216 0.73 -7.25 1.63
N ALA A 217 1.64 -6.30 1.77
CA ALA A 217 1.34 -4.92 2.12
C ALA A 217 2.32 -3.94 1.50
N HIS A 218 1.84 -2.71 1.33
CA HIS A 218 2.67 -1.56 1.02
C HIS A 218 2.77 -0.68 2.27
N ILE A 219 3.98 -0.27 2.63
CA ILE A 219 4.22 0.66 3.73
C ILE A 219 4.70 1.98 3.14
N TRP A 220 3.89 3.02 3.30
CA TRP A 220 4.09 4.34 2.71
C TRP A 220 4.59 5.34 3.74
N ILE A 221 5.63 6.09 3.38
CA ILE A 221 6.12 7.25 4.15
C ILE A 221 6.07 8.46 3.21
N PHE A 222 5.34 9.48 3.60
CA PHE A 222 5.15 10.71 2.82
C PHE A 222 6.01 11.85 3.37
N PHE A 223 6.49 12.70 2.48
CA PHE A 223 7.32 13.84 2.82
C PHE A 223 6.62 15.16 2.48
N ASP A 224 6.71 16.14 3.36
CA ASP A 224 6.10 17.47 3.16
C ASP A 224 6.65 18.20 1.94
N LYS A 225 7.92 17.94 1.61
CA LYS A 225 8.64 18.54 0.49
C LYS A 225 9.45 17.49 -0.26
N PRO A 226 9.83 17.77 -1.51
CA PRO A 226 10.73 16.88 -2.25
C PRO A 226 12.06 16.68 -1.52
N ILE A 227 12.51 15.43 -1.44
CA ILE A 227 13.78 15.03 -0.81
C ILE A 227 14.59 14.25 -1.85
N SER A 228 15.91 14.36 -1.82
CA SER A 228 16.79 13.56 -2.67
C SER A 228 16.48 12.07 -2.53
N ALA A 229 16.17 11.39 -3.63
CA ALA A 229 15.87 9.97 -3.64
C ALA A 229 17.03 9.12 -3.12
N ALA A 230 18.28 9.55 -3.33
CA ALA A 230 19.47 8.88 -2.77
C ALA A 230 19.47 8.89 -1.24
N VAL A 231 19.05 10.01 -0.62
CA VAL A 231 18.92 10.13 0.83
C VAL A 231 17.77 9.26 1.32
N VAL A 232 16.61 9.32 0.65
CA VAL A 232 15.42 8.54 0.99
C VAL A 232 15.72 7.03 0.91
N ARG A 233 16.45 6.57 -0.10
CA ARG A 233 16.85 5.16 -0.21
C ARG A 233 17.78 4.72 0.94
N LYS A 234 18.77 5.53 1.32
CA LYS A 234 19.63 5.24 2.47
C LYS A 234 18.82 5.17 3.77
N PHE A 235 17.89 6.10 3.94
CA PHE A 235 16.97 6.11 5.08
C PHE A 235 16.11 4.85 5.10
N GLY A 236 15.52 4.47 3.97
CA GLY A 236 14.71 3.26 3.84
C GLY A 236 15.49 1.98 4.16
N LEU A 237 16.72 1.86 3.68
CA LEU A 237 17.61 0.73 4.01
C LEU A 237 17.89 0.65 5.51
N ALA A 238 18.17 1.79 6.16
CA ALA A 238 18.39 1.83 7.61
C ALA A 238 17.15 1.42 8.41
N LEU A 239 15.94 1.73 7.95
CA LEU A 239 14.69 1.27 8.56
C LEU A 239 14.51 -0.25 8.38
N LEU A 240 14.81 -0.79 7.19
CA LEU A 240 14.74 -2.23 6.92
C LEU A 240 15.70 -3.01 7.83
N ASP A 241 16.94 -2.57 7.95
CA ASP A 241 17.94 -3.21 8.80
C ASP A 241 17.47 -3.24 10.26
N LYS A 242 17.04 -2.09 10.78
CA LYS A 242 16.54 -1.98 12.17
C LYS A 242 15.26 -2.79 12.41
N GLY A 243 14.34 -2.81 11.45
CA GLY A 243 13.11 -3.59 11.56
C GLY A 243 13.38 -5.09 11.56
N ALA A 244 14.32 -5.56 10.72
CA ALA A 244 14.73 -6.96 10.70
C ALA A 244 15.43 -7.38 12.00
N GLU A 245 16.30 -6.53 12.56
CA GLU A 245 16.93 -6.74 13.86
C GLU A 245 15.89 -6.91 14.99
N GLN A 246 14.80 -6.14 14.95
CA GLN A 246 13.72 -6.20 15.96
C GLN A 246 13.05 -7.57 16.04
N VAL A 247 12.95 -8.28 14.92
CA VAL A 247 12.38 -9.65 14.84
C VAL A 247 13.44 -10.74 14.73
N ASN A 248 14.70 -10.43 15.07
CA ASN A 248 15.84 -11.35 15.04
C ASN A 248 16.11 -11.96 13.64
N LEU A 249 15.81 -11.25 12.59
CA LEU A 249 16.13 -11.61 11.21
C LEU A 249 17.39 -10.86 10.73
N LYS A 250 18.13 -11.45 9.81
CA LYS A 250 19.21 -10.73 9.08
C LYS A 250 18.65 -9.75 8.06
N SER A 251 17.50 -10.09 7.49
CA SER A 251 16.72 -9.29 6.54
C SER A 251 15.29 -9.82 6.52
N PHE A 252 14.36 -9.00 6.09
CA PHE A 252 12.98 -9.44 5.90
C PHE A 252 12.87 -10.44 4.73
N ASN A 253 12.10 -11.51 4.91
CA ASN A 253 11.89 -12.57 3.92
C ASN A 253 10.87 -12.19 2.85
N TYR A 254 9.89 -11.36 3.24
CA TYR A 254 8.78 -10.93 2.39
C TYR A 254 8.97 -9.55 1.77
N TYR A 255 10.05 -8.87 2.11
CA TYR A 255 10.42 -7.62 1.46
C TYR A 255 10.83 -7.88 0.01
N ASP A 256 10.08 -7.30 -0.94
CA ASP A 256 10.37 -7.42 -2.38
C ASP A 256 11.19 -6.23 -2.88
N ARG A 257 10.71 -5.02 -2.66
CA ARG A 257 11.36 -3.81 -3.15
C ARG A 257 10.99 -2.56 -2.39
N MET A 258 11.73 -1.50 -2.69
CA MET A 258 11.50 -0.15 -2.21
C MET A 258 11.51 0.82 -3.39
N LEU A 259 10.56 1.75 -3.41
CA LEU A 259 10.47 2.82 -4.41
C LEU A 259 10.49 4.19 -3.73
N PRO A 260 11.17 5.17 -4.30
CA PRO A 260 11.94 5.16 -5.55
C PRO A 260 13.26 4.45 -5.47
#